data_9e49a3b5a2de2e886b6f9620d39cc8b7
#
_entry.id   9e49a3b5a2de2e886b6f9620d39cc8b7
#
_cell.length_a   1.000
_cell.length_b   1.000
_cell.length_c   1.000
_cell.angle_alpha   90.00
_cell.angle_beta   90.00
_cell.angle_gamma   90.00
#
_symmetry.space_group_name_H-M   'P 1'
#
loop_
_entity.id
_entity.type
_entity.pdbx_description
1 polymer ?
#
loop_
_entity_poly.entity_id
_entity_poly.type
_entity_poly.pdbx_seq_one_letter_code
_entity_poly.pdbx_strand_id
1 'polypeptide(L)'
;MAVAVVMSAVVSSCSVSVEGMPFRQHPSALQQVLPTAEQLKVAVGDPLDAVGGPVVGSIDVLPDGIRGDDAVDPIECLGVITPLMRWVYEKGNVRGVAWQDFARFGEGQTVSSANTGVVRFSSDAEAARMFSVFVTRWRSCEGGKVRINTGGPGGADFGLTVTDVGVTGPILSATILSGDSDTEAGFPTEHAVGLSADCIVDVDVAVTAPDPAQRVAGTRAVDLTRAMLGNLDESG
;
A
#
# COMPACT_ATOMS: atom_id res chain seq x y z
N MET A 1 -60.90 -50.98 23.06
CA MET A 1 -59.62 -50.72 23.70
C MET A 1 -58.57 -50.76 22.59
N ALA A 2 -58.07 -49.58 22.16
CA ALA A 2 -57.03 -49.48 21.15
C ALA A 2 -55.75 -49.02 21.84
N VAL A 3 -54.66 -49.80 21.73
CA VAL A 3 -53.33 -49.48 22.27
C VAL A 3 -52.54 -48.80 21.20
N ALA A 4 -52.18 -47.52 21.40
CA ALA A 4 -51.33 -46.78 20.53
C ALA A 4 -49.86 -47.02 20.96
N VAL A 5 -49.04 -47.57 20.08
CA VAL A 5 -47.60 -47.72 20.25
C VAL A 5 -46.90 -46.46 19.68
N VAL A 6 -46.24 -45.72 20.57
CA VAL A 6 -45.43 -44.57 20.19
C VAL A 6 -44.01 -45.07 19.94
N MET A 7 -43.57 -45.00 18.67
CA MET A 7 -42.14 -45.25 18.32
C MET A 7 -41.38 -43.93 18.42
N SER A 8 -40.45 -43.88 19.42
CA SER A 8 -39.45 -42.78 19.54
C SER A 8 -38.28 -43.07 18.65
N ALA A 9 -38.08 -42.24 17.63
CA ALA A 9 -36.89 -42.27 16.80
C ALA A 9 -35.75 -41.50 17.51
N VAL A 10 -34.67 -42.20 17.85
CA VAL A 10 -33.42 -41.59 18.37
C VAL A 10 -32.59 -41.15 17.17
N VAL A 11 -32.47 -39.83 16.97
CA VAL A 11 -31.59 -39.25 15.95
C VAL A 11 -30.18 -39.11 16.59
N SER A 12 -29.28 -40.03 16.24
CA SER A 12 -27.85 -39.91 16.60
C SER A 12 -27.19 -38.90 15.66
N SER A 13 -26.94 -37.69 16.14
CA SER A 13 -26.09 -36.71 15.47
C SER A 13 -24.63 -37.06 15.67
N CYS A 14 -23.96 -37.56 14.62
CA CYS A 14 -22.50 -37.67 14.60
C CYS A 14 -21.87 -36.30 14.47
N SER A 15 -21.34 -35.77 15.56
CA SER A 15 -20.47 -34.61 15.55
C SER A 15 -19.08 -35.05 15.13
N VAL A 16 -18.62 -34.74 13.93
CA VAL A 16 -17.24 -34.91 13.50
C VAL A 16 -16.46 -33.71 13.99
N SER A 17 -15.71 -33.85 15.07
CA SER A 17 -14.70 -32.85 15.48
C SER A 17 -13.51 -32.99 14.58
N VAL A 18 -13.33 -32.07 13.62
CA VAL A 18 -12.08 -31.94 12.87
C VAL A 18 -11.10 -31.20 13.78
N GLU A 19 -10.21 -31.93 14.43
CA GLU A 19 -9.04 -31.35 15.07
C GLU A 19 -8.11 -30.83 13.96
N GLY A 20 -8.34 -29.57 13.52
CA GLY A 20 -7.39 -28.85 12.72
C GLY A 20 -6.17 -28.53 13.58
N MET A 21 -5.05 -29.21 13.37
CA MET A 21 -3.77 -28.71 13.88
C MET A 21 -3.60 -27.29 13.35
N PRO A 22 -3.23 -26.31 14.20
CA PRO A 22 -2.89 -25.00 13.69
C PRO A 22 -1.68 -25.16 12.78
N PHE A 23 -1.90 -25.07 11.47
CA PHE A 23 -0.84 -24.92 10.50
C PHE A 23 -0.12 -23.62 10.86
N ARG A 24 1.09 -23.70 11.41
CA ARG A 24 1.98 -22.55 11.46
C ARG A 24 2.31 -22.27 9.97
N GLN A 25 1.58 -21.34 9.38
CA GLN A 25 1.96 -20.79 8.10
C GLN A 25 3.30 -20.10 8.33
N HIS A 26 4.37 -20.66 7.78
CA HIS A 26 5.61 -19.92 7.66
C HIS A 26 5.31 -18.69 6.81
N PRO A 27 5.74 -17.48 7.25
CA PRO A 27 5.57 -16.29 6.45
C PRO A 27 6.09 -16.57 5.03
N SER A 28 5.34 -16.13 4.01
CA SER A 28 5.85 -16.22 2.64
C SER A 28 7.12 -15.36 2.53
N ALA A 29 8.03 -15.69 1.62
CA ALA A 29 9.24 -14.89 1.42
C ALA A 29 8.90 -13.39 1.18
N LEU A 30 7.81 -13.08 0.45
CA LEU A 30 7.37 -11.70 0.26
C LEU A 30 6.84 -11.04 1.53
N GLN A 31 6.20 -11.78 2.42
CA GLN A 31 5.74 -11.23 3.70
C GLN A 31 6.90 -10.80 4.61
N GLN A 32 8.06 -11.45 4.49
CA GLN A 32 9.26 -11.10 5.25
C GLN A 32 9.89 -9.77 4.80
N VAL A 33 9.54 -9.29 3.62
CA VAL A 33 9.97 -7.99 3.09
C VAL A 33 9.24 -6.83 3.78
N LEU A 34 8.01 -7.04 4.26
CA LEU A 34 7.25 -6.01 4.97
C LEU A 34 8.00 -5.54 6.23
N PRO A 35 7.87 -4.25 6.60
CA PRO A 35 8.65 -3.70 7.68
C PRO A 35 8.23 -4.30 9.03
N THR A 36 9.20 -4.51 9.90
CA THR A 36 8.95 -4.74 11.32
C THR A 36 8.46 -3.46 12.00
N ALA A 37 7.80 -3.59 13.16
CA ALA A 37 7.34 -2.42 13.94
C ALA A 37 8.49 -1.47 14.31
N GLU A 38 9.70 -2.01 14.53
CA GLU A 38 10.87 -1.20 14.86
C GLU A 38 11.40 -0.47 13.60
N GLN A 39 11.51 -1.14 12.46
CA GLN A 39 11.89 -0.50 11.19
C GLN A 39 10.92 0.62 10.83
N LEU A 40 9.61 0.35 10.97
CA LEU A 40 8.57 1.34 10.72
C LEU A 40 8.77 2.56 11.62
N LYS A 41 8.85 2.38 12.95
CA LYS A 41 9.05 3.46 13.90
C LYS A 41 10.32 4.27 13.64
N VAL A 42 11.42 3.62 13.31
CA VAL A 42 12.69 4.29 13.00
C VAL A 42 12.57 5.14 11.73
N ALA A 43 11.91 4.62 10.69
CA ALA A 43 11.78 5.31 9.41
C ALA A 43 10.80 6.49 9.47
N VAL A 44 9.63 6.31 10.13
CA VAL A 44 8.56 7.34 10.12
C VAL A 44 8.63 8.29 11.31
N GLY A 45 9.35 7.92 12.38
CA GLY A 45 9.50 8.74 13.60
C GLY A 45 8.39 8.57 14.63
N ASP A 46 7.23 8.02 14.24
CA ASP A 46 6.08 7.79 15.09
C ASP A 46 5.74 6.29 15.19
N PRO A 47 5.21 5.82 16.33
CA PRO A 47 4.66 4.47 16.40
C PRO A 47 3.34 4.41 15.64
N LEU A 48 3.23 3.46 14.70
CA LEU A 48 1.98 3.13 14.01
C LEU A 48 1.56 1.69 14.36
N ASP A 49 0.25 1.45 14.37
CA ASP A 49 -0.34 0.14 14.60
C ASP A 49 -0.73 -0.51 13.27
N ALA A 50 -0.53 -1.81 13.16
CA ALA A 50 -0.95 -2.55 11.99
C ALA A 50 -2.49 -2.54 11.87
N VAL A 51 -2.99 -2.23 10.67
CA VAL A 51 -4.41 -2.28 10.32
C VAL A 51 -4.70 -3.66 9.72
N GLY A 52 -5.22 -4.57 10.53
CA GLY A 52 -5.38 -5.96 10.13
C GLY A 52 -4.07 -6.74 10.07
N GLY A 53 -4.07 -7.87 9.38
CA GLY A 53 -2.88 -8.67 9.11
C GLY A 53 -2.28 -8.38 7.72
N PRO A 54 -1.04 -8.82 7.46
CA PRO A 54 -0.46 -8.70 6.13
C PRO A 54 -1.25 -9.51 5.11
N VAL A 55 -1.47 -8.92 3.95
CA VAL A 55 -2.17 -9.54 2.82
C VAL A 55 -1.13 -10.08 1.84
N VAL A 56 -1.24 -11.36 1.48
CA VAL A 56 -0.32 -12.02 0.55
C VAL A 56 -1.10 -12.77 -0.52
N GLY A 57 -0.69 -12.64 -1.77
CA GLY A 57 -1.38 -13.33 -2.87
C GLY A 57 -0.83 -13.00 -4.25
N SER A 58 -1.69 -13.15 -5.25
CA SER A 58 -1.45 -12.69 -6.62
C SER A 58 -1.79 -11.21 -6.76
N ILE A 59 -1.75 -10.67 -7.98
CA ILE A 59 -2.15 -9.29 -8.27
C ILE A 59 -3.59 -8.97 -7.81
N ASP A 60 -4.44 -9.98 -7.64
CA ASP A 60 -5.86 -9.80 -7.24
C ASP A 60 -6.03 -9.31 -5.82
N VAL A 61 -4.99 -9.39 -4.97
CA VAL A 61 -5.02 -8.86 -3.62
C VAL A 61 -4.67 -7.37 -3.53
N LEU A 62 -4.22 -6.76 -4.63
CA LEU A 62 -3.98 -5.31 -4.68
C LEU A 62 -5.31 -4.54 -4.68
N PRO A 63 -5.35 -3.36 -4.05
CA PRO A 63 -6.51 -2.46 -4.09
C PRO A 63 -6.95 -2.16 -5.53
N ASP A 64 -8.26 -2.21 -5.78
CA ASP A 64 -8.85 -2.14 -7.13
C ASP A 64 -10.00 -1.12 -7.21
N GLY A 65 -9.98 -0.08 -6.37
CA GLY A 65 -11.07 0.90 -6.27
C GLY A 65 -11.07 1.98 -7.35
N ILE A 66 -9.95 2.18 -8.06
CA ILE A 66 -9.78 3.25 -9.05
C ILE A 66 -9.45 2.65 -10.40
N ARG A 67 -10.36 2.83 -11.36
CA ARG A 67 -10.22 2.33 -12.73
C ARG A 67 -10.81 3.34 -13.72
N GLY A 68 -9.95 4.12 -14.37
CA GLY A 68 -10.34 5.00 -15.46
C GLY A 68 -10.31 6.50 -15.14
N ASP A 69 -10.44 7.29 -16.20
CA ASP A 69 -10.27 8.75 -16.19
C ASP A 69 -11.43 9.48 -15.46
N ASP A 70 -12.56 8.83 -15.27
CA ASP A 70 -13.68 9.35 -14.50
C ASP A 70 -13.44 9.34 -12.99
N ALA A 71 -12.52 8.49 -12.53
CA ALA A 71 -12.16 8.40 -11.12
C ALA A 71 -10.91 9.23 -10.78
N VAL A 72 -9.93 9.33 -11.71
CA VAL A 72 -8.68 10.11 -11.54
C VAL A 72 -8.32 10.80 -12.84
N ASP A 73 -8.11 12.10 -12.80
CA ASP A 73 -7.74 12.91 -13.96
C ASP A 73 -6.50 13.79 -13.65
N PRO A 74 -5.36 13.57 -14.34
CA PRO A 74 -5.11 12.53 -15.36
C PRO A 74 -4.81 11.15 -14.74
N ILE A 75 -5.34 10.09 -15.34
CA ILE A 75 -5.20 8.71 -14.85
C ILE A 75 -3.74 8.21 -14.87
N GLU A 76 -2.90 8.77 -15.72
CA GLU A 76 -1.48 8.44 -15.76
C GLU A 76 -0.76 8.75 -14.45
N CYS A 77 -1.30 9.67 -13.65
CA CYS A 77 -0.75 10.07 -12.36
C CYS A 77 -1.23 9.19 -11.20
N LEU A 78 -2.12 8.21 -11.44
CA LEU A 78 -2.62 7.33 -10.39
C LEU A 78 -1.47 6.67 -9.60
N GLY A 79 -0.45 6.18 -10.28
CA GLY A 79 0.68 5.48 -9.64
C GLY A 79 1.61 6.36 -8.81
N VAL A 80 1.49 7.69 -8.84
CA VAL A 80 2.23 8.57 -7.94
C VAL A 80 1.38 9.01 -6.75
N ILE A 81 0.06 9.12 -6.93
CA ILE A 81 -0.84 9.64 -5.88
C ILE A 81 -1.41 8.55 -4.97
N THR A 82 -1.33 7.28 -5.38
CA THR A 82 -1.85 6.15 -4.61
C THR A 82 -0.96 4.93 -4.80
N PRO A 83 -0.41 4.36 -3.70
CA PRO A 83 0.44 3.18 -3.78
C PRO A 83 -0.37 1.93 -4.11
N LEU A 84 0.31 0.91 -4.59
CA LEU A 84 -0.18 -0.47 -4.70
C LEU A 84 -1.47 -0.65 -5.51
N MET A 85 -1.86 0.30 -6.36
CA MET A 85 -3.09 0.18 -7.15
C MET A 85 -2.98 -0.88 -8.24
N ARG A 86 -3.93 -1.83 -8.25
CA ARG A 86 -3.97 -2.93 -9.25
C ARG A 86 -3.89 -2.39 -10.68
N TRP A 87 -4.65 -1.35 -11.02
CA TRP A 87 -4.64 -0.70 -12.33
C TRP A 87 -3.24 -0.31 -12.84
N VAL A 88 -2.35 0.05 -11.92
CA VAL A 88 -0.97 0.41 -12.25
C VAL A 88 -0.14 -0.85 -12.52
N TYR A 89 -0.22 -1.84 -11.63
CA TYR A 89 0.62 -3.03 -11.63
C TYR A 89 0.18 -4.10 -12.64
N GLU A 90 -1.10 -4.14 -13.04
CA GLU A 90 -1.60 -5.12 -14.04
C GLU A 90 -0.99 -4.93 -15.44
N LYS A 91 -0.26 -3.82 -15.67
CA LYS A 91 0.52 -3.57 -16.89
C LYS A 91 1.86 -4.32 -16.89
N GLY A 92 2.19 -4.99 -15.80
CA GLY A 92 3.37 -5.83 -15.64
C GLY A 92 3.01 -7.29 -15.38
N ASN A 93 3.96 -8.19 -15.57
CA ASN A 93 3.79 -9.61 -15.33
C ASN A 93 4.06 -9.95 -13.84
N VAL A 94 3.08 -9.66 -12.98
CA VAL A 94 3.16 -9.85 -11.52
C VAL A 94 3.06 -11.33 -11.17
N ARG A 95 3.92 -11.81 -10.27
CA ARG A 95 3.99 -13.18 -9.75
C ARG A 95 3.57 -13.32 -8.30
N GLY A 96 3.64 -12.25 -7.54
CA GLY A 96 3.25 -12.25 -6.13
C GLY A 96 3.24 -10.85 -5.56
N VAL A 97 2.48 -10.71 -4.50
CA VAL A 97 2.29 -9.44 -3.78
C VAL A 97 2.25 -9.75 -2.29
N ALA A 98 2.84 -8.86 -1.49
CA ALA A 98 2.55 -8.77 -0.07
C ALA A 98 2.40 -7.29 0.30
N TRP A 99 1.40 -6.93 1.12
CA TRP A 99 1.22 -5.56 1.58
C TRP A 99 0.60 -5.50 2.97
N GLN A 100 0.81 -4.39 3.65
CA GLN A 100 0.33 -4.12 5.01
C GLN A 100 0.12 -2.63 5.19
N ASP A 101 -1.03 -2.26 5.78
CA ASP A 101 -1.33 -0.91 6.19
C ASP A 101 -1.06 -0.72 7.68
N PHE A 102 -0.63 0.49 8.03
CA PHE A 102 -0.40 0.92 9.39
C PHE A 102 -1.06 2.27 9.60
N ALA A 103 -1.67 2.49 10.76
CA ALA A 103 -2.26 3.77 11.11
C ALA A 103 -2.27 4.00 12.62
N ARG A 104 -2.18 5.26 13.00
CA ARG A 104 -2.47 5.72 14.37
C ARG A 104 -2.91 7.17 14.31
N PHE A 105 -3.99 7.45 15.01
CA PHE A 105 -4.52 8.81 15.12
C PHE A 105 -4.46 9.24 16.58
N GLY A 106 -4.08 10.48 16.83
CA GLY A 106 -4.01 11.03 18.19
C GLY A 106 -3.27 12.35 18.26
N GLU A 107 -3.36 12.97 19.42
CA GLU A 107 -2.63 14.22 19.71
C GLU A 107 -1.11 13.95 19.72
N GLY A 108 -0.34 14.82 19.09
CA GLY A 108 1.11 14.73 19.02
C GLY A 108 1.65 13.80 17.92
N GLN A 109 0.78 13.15 17.14
CA GLN A 109 1.21 12.37 15.98
C GLN A 109 1.61 13.29 14.83
N THR A 110 2.77 13.04 14.23
CA THR A 110 3.24 13.73 13.02
C THR A 110 2.98 12.91 11.75
N VAL A 111 2.76 11.60 11.91
CA VAL A 111 2.39 10.66 10.85
C VAL A 111 1.11 9.94 11.24
N SER A 112 0.11 9.91 10.36
CA SER A 112 -1.17 9.24 10.59
C SER A 112 -1.23 7.83 10.04
N SER A 113 -0.56 7.57 8.92
CA SER A 113 -0.57 6.26 8.28
C SER A 113 0.66 6.02 7.43
N ALA A 114 0.93 4.74 7.17
CA ALA A 114 1.86 4.26 6.17
C ALA A 114 1.25 3.03 5.48
N ASN A 115 1.26 3.01 4.15
CA ASN A 115 0.91 1.85 3.35
C ASN A 115 2.20 1.29 2.77
N THR A 116 2.40 -0.01 2.89
CA THR A 116 3.65 -0.67 2.51
C THR A 116 3.37 -1.93 1.72
N GLY A 117 4.13 -2.17 0.67
CA GLY A 117 4.00 -3.41 -0.07
C GLY A 117 5.20 -3.75 -0.93
N VAL A 118 5.21 -4.97 -1.38
CA VAL A 118 6.19 -5.50 -2.33
C VAL A 118 5.47 -6.26 -3.42
N VAL A 119 5.85 -6.00 -4.66
CA VAL A 119 5.32 -6.64 -5.86
C VAL A 119 6.47 -7.34 -6.57
N ARG A 120 6.39 -8.69 -6.69
CA ARG A 120 7.33 -9.51 -7.43
C ARG A 120 6.86 -9.68 -8.85
N PHE A 121 7.76 -9.48 -9.80
CA PHE A 121 7.54 -9.67 -11.22
C PHE A 121 8.12 -11.01 -11.72
N SER A 122 7.89 -11.31 -12.99
CA SER A 122 8.38 -12.55 -13.61
C SER A 122 9.89 -12.58 -13.81
N SER A 123 10.56 -11.42 -13.75
CA SER A 123 12.02 -11.28 -13.89
C SER A 123 12.47 -9.88 -13.48
N ASP A 124 13.78 -9.74 -13.22
CA ASP A 124 14.46 -8.47 -12.97
C ASP A 124 14.24 -7.47 -14.12
N ALA A 125 14.28 -7.96 -15.37
CA ALA A 125 14.04 -7.12 -16.54
C ALA A 125 12.63 -6.54 -16.56
N GLU A 126 11.64 -7.30 -16.12
CA GLU A 126 10.25 -6.84 -16.04
C GLU A 126 10.07 -5.83 -14.89
N ALA A 127 10.66 -6.08 -13.72
CA ALA A 127 10.67 -5.13 -12.62
C ALA A 127 11.35 -3.80 -13.01
N ALA A 128 12.52 -3.88 -13.65
CA ALA A 128 13.25 -2.72 -14.15
C ALA A 128 12.46 -1.93 -15.22
N ARG A 129 11.74 -2.63 -16.11
CA ARG A 129 10.85 -2.00 -17.09
C ARG A 129 9.73 -1.24 -16.39
N MET A 130 9.07 -1.86 -15.40
CA MET A 130 8.00 -1.21 -14.63
C MET A 130 8.52 -0.02 -13.84
N PHE A 131 9.68 -0.13 -13.19
CA PHE A 131 10.31 0.99 -12.49
C PHE A 131 10.59 2.17 -13.45
N SER A 132 11.08 1.89 -14.66
CA SER A 132 11.29 2.92 -15.69
C SER A 132 9.98 3.60 -16.10
N VAL A 133 8.87 2.87 -16.14
CA VAL A 133 7.52 3.42 -16.37
C VAL A 133 7.12 4.35 -15.23
N PHE A 134 7.34 3.96 -13.98
CA PHE A 134 7.09 4.82 -12.82
C PHE A 134 7.90 6.11 -12.92
N VAL A 135 9.21 6.03 -13.15
CA VAL A 135 10.09 7.22 -13.29
C VAL A 135 9.56 8.17 -14.35
N THR A 136 9.18 7.65 -15.53
CA THR A 136 8.69 8.47 -16.64
C THR A 136 7.38 9.16 -16.28
N ARG A 137 6.43 8.41 -15.73
CA ARG A 137 5.09 8.93 -15.40
C ARG A 137 5.13 9.92 -14.25
N TRP A 138 5.84 9.61 -13.16
CA TRP A 138 5.90 10.51 -12.01
C TRP A 138 6.49 11.87 -12.40
N ARG A 139 7.56 11.86 -13.21
CA ARG A 139 8.13 13.10 -13.76
C ARG A 139 7.14 13.89 -14.63
N SER A 140 6.29 13.22 -15.39
CA SER A 140 5.28 13.92 -16.20
C SER A 140 4.13 14.49 -15.34
N CYS A 141 3.94 13.99 -14.13
CA CYS A 141 2.93 14.47 -13.18
C CYS A 141 3.45 15.60 -12.28
N GLU A 142 4.77 15.82 -12.24
CA GLU A 142 5.38 16.84 -11.36
C GLU A 142 4.88 18.25 -11.70
N GLY A 143 4.47 19.00 -10.68
CA GLY A 143 3.85 20.32 -10.80
C GLY A 143 2.41 20.29 -11.30
N GLY A 144 1.90 19.11 -11.67
CA GLY A 144 0.53 18.94 -12.16
C GLY A 144 -0.48 18.82 -11.02
N LYS A 145 -1.72 19.25 -11.30
CA LYS A 145 -2.88 18.99 -10.43
C LYS A 145 -3.54 17.69 -10.88
N VAL A 146 -3.81 16.82 -9.92
CA VAL A 146 -4.53 15.55 -10.12
C VAL A 146 -5.83 15.62 -9.36
N ARG A 147 -6.95 15.33 -10.00
CA ARG A 147 -8.25 15.23 -9.33
C ARG A 147 -8.61 13.77 -9.08
N ILE A 148 -9.09 13.50 -7.88
CA ILE A 148 -9.73 12.23 -7.52
C ILE A 148 -11.22 12.51 -7.35
N ASN A 149 -12.05 11.82 -8.12
CA ASN A 149 -13.49 11.81 -7.95
C ASN A 149 -13.88 10.59 -7.10
N THR A 150 -14.39 10.83 -5.91
CA THR A 150 -14.76 9.75 -4.97
C THR A 150 -16.07 9.06 -5.32
N GLY A 151 -16.71 9.47 -6.41
CA GLY A 151 -17.92 8.82 -6.95
C GLY A 151 -19.16 8.96 -6.08
N GLY A 152 -20.29 9.23 -6.69
CA GLY A 152 -21.61 9.29 -6.07
C GLY A 152 -22.23 10.69 -6.09
N PRO A 153 -23.57 10.80 -5.88
CA PRO A 153 -24.25 12.08 -5.78
C PRO A 153 -23.74 12.87 -4.57
N GLY A 154 -22.96 13.91 -4.82
CA GLY A 154 -22.30 14.72 -3.79
C GLY A 154 -20.89 14.24 -3.41
N GLY A 155 -20.28 13.39 -4.21
CA GLY A 155 -18.86 13.01 -4.06
C GLY A 155 -17.97 14.26 -4.14
N ALA A 156 -17.07 14.41 -3.19
CA ALA A 156 -16.11 15.51 -3.22
C ALA A 156 -14.99 15.18 -4.22
N ASP A 157 -14.66 16.17 -5.07
CA ASP A 157 -13.41 16.13 -5.83
C ASP A 157 -12.27 16.53 -4.91
N PHE A 158 -11.25 15.70 -4.83
CA PHE A 158 -10.01 16.03 -4.12
C PHE A 158 -8.95 16.47 -5.10
N GLY A 159 -8.41 17.67 -4.88
CA GLY A 159 -7.24 18.17 -5.60
C GLY A 159 -5.95 17.66 -4.94
N LEU A 160 -5.05 17.13 -5.75
CA LEU A 160 -3.71 16.72 -5.34
C LEU A 160 -2.69 17.41 -6.22
N THR A 161 -1.55 17.80 -5.65
CA THR A 161 -0.41 18.32 -6.41
C THR A 161 0.81 17.45 -6.18
N VAL A 162 1.44 16.98 -7.25
CA VAL A 162 2.67 16.18 -7.18
C VAL A 162 3.88 17.13 -7.19
N THR A 163 4.78 16.97 -6.23
CA THR A 163 6.00 17.78 -6.11
C THR A 163 7.21 16.90 -5.79
N ASP A 164 8.40 17.46 -5.92
CA ASP A 164 9.67 16.88 -5.47
C ASP A 164 9.93 15.47 -6.03
N VAL A 165 9.60 15.26 -7.30
CA VAL A 165 9.86 13.98 -7.97
C VAL A 165 11.36 13.79 -8.17
N GLY A 166 11.94 12.81 -7.51
CA GLY A 166 13.38 12.55 -7.54
C GLY A 166 13.73 11.06 -7.62
N VAL A 167 14.90 10.77 -8.18
CA VAL A 167 15.48 9.41 -8.20
C VAL A 167 16.81 9.44 -7.49
N THR A 168 16.98 8.59 -6.48
CA THR A 168 18.23 8.43 -5.74
C THR A 168 18.57 6.95 -5.66
N GLY A 169 19.58 6.53 -6.43
CA GLY A 169 19.91 5.12 -6.58
C GLY A 169 18.71 4.32 -7.13
N PRO A 170 18.30 3.23 -6.48
CA PRO A 170 17.18 2.42 -6.94
C PRO A 170 15.82 2.93 -6.43
N ILE A 171 15.73 4.13 -5.84
CA ILE A 171 14.51 4.67 -5.23
C ILE A 171 14.04 5.89 -5.99
N LEU A 172 12.79 5.87 -6.44
CA LEU A 172 12.02 6.99 -6.94
C LEU A 172 11.14 7.51 -5.80
N SER A 173 11.06 8.82 -5.61
CA SER A 173 10.21 9.44 -4.58
C SER A 173 9.49 10.67 -5.10
N ALA A 174 8.40 11.02 -4.43
CA ALA A 174 7.62 12.24 -4.65
C ALA A 174 6.93 12.68 -3.35
N THR A 175 6.51 13.93 -3.30
CA THR A 175 5.60 14.47 -2.30
C THR A 175 4.26 14.80 -2.97
N ILE A 176 3.16 14.36 -2.37
CA ILE A 176 1.80 14.63 -2.81
C ILE A 176 1.15 15.55 -1.79
N LEU A 177 0.73 16.75 -2.23
CA LEU A 177 0.04 17.71 -1.40
C LEU A 177 -1.46 17.63 -1.66
N SER A 178 -2.24 17.34 -0.62
CA SER A 178 -3.69 17.34 -0.68
C SER A 178 -4.24 18.71 -0.27
N GLY A 179 -5.05 19.34 -1.12
CA GLY A 179 -5.65 20.64 -0.80
C GLY A 179 -6.40 21.21 -2.01
N ASP A 180 -7.53 21.86 -1.73
CA ASP A 180 -8.43 22.39 -2.76
C ASP A 180 -8.08 23.82 -3.19
N SER A 181 -7.21 24.52 -2.48
CA SER A 181 -6.88 25.90 -2.77
C SER A 181 -5.38 26.18 -2.75
N ASP A 182 -4.95 27.10 -3.60
CA ASP A 182 -3.58 27.61 -3.65
C ASP A 182 -3.16 28.35 -2.36
N THR A 183 -4.06 28.44 -1.37
CA THR A 183 -3.88 29.18 -0.12
C THR A 183 -3.80 28.33 1.13
N GLU A 184 -4.23 27.07 1.09
CA GLU A 184 -4.11 26.15 2.21
C GLU A 184 -2.90 25.24 2.02
N ALA A 185 -2.03 25.18 3.03
CA ALA A 185 -0.95 24.20 3.09
C ALA A 185 -1.58 22.81 3.19
N GLY A 186 -1.59 22.07 2.08
CA GLY A 186 -2.10 20.70 2.07
C GLY A 186 -1.29 19.78 2.98
N PHE A 187 -1.92 18.73 3.46
CA PHE A 187 -1.21 17.68 4.19
C PHE A 187 -0.36 16.88 3.21
N PRO A 188 0.97 16.76 3.44
CA PRO A 188 1.83 16.01 2.55
C PRO A 188 1.67 14.50 2.76
N THR A 189 1.69 13.77 1.65
CA THR A 189 1.95 12.34 1.63
C THR A 189 3.27 12.13 0.92
N GLU A 190 4.23 11.51 1.59
CA GLU A 190 5.49 11.10 0.99
C GLU A 190 5.28 9.76 0.32
N HIS A 191 5.69 9.62 -0.95
CA HIS A 191 5.57 8.36 -1.69
C HIS A 191 6.94 7.94 -2.24
N ALA A 192 7.29 6.68 -2.12
CA ALA A 192 8.53 6.13 -2.65
C ALA A 192 8.35 4.73 -3.21
N VAL A 193 9.02 4.49 -4.34
CA VAL A 193 9.07 3.18 -5.01
C VAL A 193 10.53 2.76 -5.14
N GLY A 194 10.87 1.55 -4.69
CA GLY A 194 12.23 1.00 -4.72
C GLY A 194 12.32 -0.25 -5.59
N LEU A 195 13.42 -0.39 -6.35
CA LEU A 195 13.71 -1.55 -7.20
C LEU A 195 14.83 -2.39 -6.60
N SER A 196 14.62 -3.70 -6.45
CA SER A 196 15.68 -4.69 -6.21
C SER A 196 15.33 -6.01 -6.90
N ALA A 197 16.23 -6.50 -7.73
CA ALA A 197 16.05 -7.72 -8.50
C ALA A 197 14.70 -7.75 -9.24
N ASP A 198 13.90 -8.80 -9.04
CA ASP A 198 12.58 -8.98 -9.63
C ASP A 198 11.43 -8.29 -8.85
N CYS A 199 11.76 -7.47 -7.83
CA CYS A 199 10.79 -6.87 -6.93
C CYS A 199 10.76 -5.34 -7.00
N ILE A 200 9.55 -4.79 -6.83
CA ILE A 200 9.32 -3.38 -6.54
C ILE A 200 8.69 -3.28 -5.15
N VAL A 201 9.30 -2.48 -4.29
CA VAL A 201 8.74 -2.01 -3.02
C VAL A 201 8.00 -0.71 -3.28
N ASP A 202 6.80 -0.56 -2.70
CA ASP A 202 5.93 0.60 -2.90
C ASP A 202 5.40 1.05 -1.53
N VAL A 203 5.67 2.31 -1.17
CA VAL A 203 5.45 2.85 0.18
C VAL A 203 4.92 4.26 0.10
N ASP A 204 3.84 4.56 0.83
CA ASP A 204 3.48 5.94 1.16
C ASP A 204 3.41 6.18 2.67
N VAL A 205 3.58 7.44 3.07
CA VAL A 205 3.53 7.90 4.45
C VAL A 205 2.75 9.21 4.52
N ALA A 206 1.59 9.21 5.16
CA ALA A 206 0.76 10.41 5.33
C ALA A 206 1.21 11.21 6.55
N VAL A 207 1.59 12.47 6.34
CA VAL A 207 2.09 13.40 7.37
C VAL A 207 0.96 14.31 7.83
N THR A 208 0.68 14.36 9.15
CA THR A 208 -0.44 15.13 9.72
C THR A 208 -0.06 16.48 10.29
N ALA A 209 1.21 16.70 10.61
CA ALA A 209 1.70 17.96 11.14
C ALA A 209 2.96 18.36 10.35
N PRO A 210 2.78 18.97 9.16
CA PRO A 210 3.93 19.51 8.45
C PRO A 210 4.46 20.66 9.30
N ASP A 211 5.68 20.53 9.83
CA ASP A 211 6.40 21.69 10.34
C ASP A 211 6.61 22.65 9.14
N PRO A 212 6.04 23.86 9.16
CA PRO A 212 6.21 24.81 8.07
C PRO A 212 7.69 25.15 7.80
N ALA A 213 8.56 24.93 8.80
CA ALA A 213 10.01 25.10 8.69
C ALA A 213 10.70 23.86 8.07
N GLN A 214 10.05 22.70 8.06
CA GLN A 214 10.55 21.44 7.50
C GLN A 214 9.89 21.08 6.16
N ARG A 215 9.68 22.04 5.29
CA ARG A 215 9.35 21.76 3.86
C ARG A 215 10.54 21.15 3.09
N VAL A 216 11.35 20.38 3.77
CA VAL A 216 12.31 19.49 3.12
C VAL A 216 11.50 18.30 2.63
N ALA A 217 11.66 17.92 1.37
CA ALA A 217 11.13 16.68 0.83
C ALA A 217 11.31 15.58 1.89
N GLY A 218 10.20 15.03 2.35
CA GLY A 218 10.23 14.10 3.47
C GLY A 218 11.05 12.87 3.09
N THR A 219 11.78 12.32 4.02
CA THR A 219 12.61 11.13 3.79
C THR A 219 11.95 9.86 4.32
N ARG A 220 10.82 9.96 5.03
CA ARG A 220 10.18 8.84 5.73
C ARG A 220 9.83 7.67 4.81
N ALA A 221 9.15 7.96 3.69
CA ALA A 221 8.84 6.93 2.70
C ALA A 221 10.11 6.35 2.06
N VAL A 222 11.12 7.18 1.78
CA VAL A 222 12.42 6.75 1.25
C VAL A 222 13.16 5.87 2.25
N ASP A 223 13.18 6.24 3.53
CA ASP A 223 13.87 5.49 4.58
C ASP A 223 13.17 4.15 4.84
N LEU A 224 11.83 4.13 4.82
CA LEU A 224 11.05 2.90 4.94
C LEU A 224 11.25 1.98 3.72
N THR A 225 11.23 2.55 2.51
CA THR A 225 11.53 1.82 1.27
C THR A 225 12.94 1.20 1.34
N ARG A 226 13.94 1.94 1.81
CA ARG A 226 15.31 1.42 1.97
C ARG A 226 15.39 0.27 2.97
N ALA A 227 14.68 0.36 4.10
CA ALA A 227 14.61 -0.73 5.06
C ALA A 227 13.99 -2.00 4.45
N MET A 228 12.90 -1.86 3.67
CA MET A 228 12.26 -2.98 2.99
C MET A 228 13.13 -3.58 1.86
N LEU A 229 13.89 -2.76 1.13
CA LEU A 229 14.88 -3.25 0.17
C LEU A 229 15.97 -4.09 0.86
N GLY A 230 16.43 -3.67 2.05
CA GLY A 230 17.35 -4.46 2.86
C GLY A 230 16.79 -5.83 3.26
N ASN A 231 15.49 -5.89 3.60
CA ASN A 231 14.82 -7.16 3.91
C ASN A 231 14.75 -8.12 2.69
N LEU A 232 14.69 -7.58 1.45
CA LEU A 232 14.77 -8.38 0.22
C LEU A 232 16.14 -9.05 0.08
N ASP A 233 17.22 -8.29 0.33
CA ASP A 233 18.59 -8.79 0.20
C ASP A 233 18.91 -9.88 1.23
N GLU A 234 18.28 -9.83 2.42
CA GLU A 234 18.44 -10.84 3.48
C GLU A 234 17.61 -12.11 3.24
N SER A 235 16.56 -12.02 2.39
CA SER A 235 15.59 -13.11 2.16
C SER A 235 15.93 -13.95 0.93
N GLY A 236 16.89 -13.55 0.11
CA GLY A 236 17.34 -14.20 -1.13
C GLY A 236 18.59 -15.03 -0.91
#